data_cccffbc9820f2d447b5de9866d2af297
#
_entry.id   cccffbc9820f2d447b5de9866d2af297
#
_cell.length_a   1.000
_cell.length_b   1.000
_cell.length_c   1.000
_cell.angle_alpha   90.00
_cell.angle_beta   90.00
_cell.angle_gamma   90.00
#
_symmetry.space_group_name_H-M   'P 1'
#
loop_
_entity.id
_entity.type
_entity.pdbx_description
1 polymer ?
#
loop_
_entity_poly.entity_id
_entity_poly.type
_entity_poly.pdbx_seq_one_letter_code
_entity_poly.pdbx_strand_id
1 'polypeptide(L)'
;MERNDKLRTSTYFSLVVLGLVTFIYSIIRTRLISNIPNTNALSIAGHIEWFDLFNEVLQTALIFPLYYIFNKRKNEFKAVIGKTFIISNFIYILFSIFILIYCKLIVSNMTANNISEVTTYLNLETIAFIINNFINFFMVILIFINKAKYFYVSCLLRTIFIIFGDLYLIPKFQVNGVAISNILVNFLILIFCLIVLYKEKLFPEFSLKFDKLLIKDYFYGGSFIGLQIILDNLIYVLIVGKMITSVNEQGNYWVANNVIWGFLLIPVMSLADIIKKEANDLTNYKIKYFSKVIIINFILFLIYLIFSNDFLKNIIQLKDYRLITSIIKVSTIFYLFYMISLVIDNIFIAQNQSKYLFYISLIVNLIYYPIVYYLVKINFFTPSINFICYMFGIGILIHMILSILFLYLLIKLKKITITK
;
A
#
# COMPACT_ATOMS: atom_id res chain seq x y z
N MET A 1 10.78 -21.57 29.13
CA MET A 1 9.93 -21.77 27.95
C MET A 1 8.77 -20.77 27.84
N GLU A 2 8.51 -19.94 28.85
CA GLU A 2 7.37 -18.97 28.88
C GLU A 2 7.61 -17.61 28.18
N ARG A 3 8.75 -17.38 27.57
CA ARG A 3 9.10 -16.06 26.97
C ARG A 3 8.67 -15.89 25.51
N ASN A 4 8.25 -16.98 24.83
CA ASN A 4 7.95 -16.96 23.38
C ASN A 4 6.46 -16.80 23.03
N ASP A 5 5.54 -16.94 23.98
CA ASP A 5 4.10 -16.90 23.68
C ASP A 5 3.46 -15.51 23.77
N LYS A 6 4.17 -14.50 24.32
CA LYS A 6 3.65 -13.13 24.33
C LYS A 6 4.08 -12.44 23.03
N LEU A 7 3.08 -12.22 22.16
CA LEU A 7 3.23 -11.26 21.05
C LEU A 7 3.93 -9.99 21.55
N ARG A 8 4.88 -9.49 20.78
CA ARG A 8 5.60 -8.24 21.12
C ARG A 8 4.65 -7.06 21.05
N THR A 9 3.83 -6.91 22.08
CA THR A 9 2.83 -5.83 22.18
C THR A 9 3.44 -4.45 21.97
N SER A 10 4.67 -4.21 22.45
CA SER A 10 5.37 -2.93 22.22
C SER A 10 5.63 -2.65 20.73
N THR A 11 5.99 -3.68 19.94
CA THR A 11 6.18 -3.55 18.49
C THR A 11 4.86 -3.24 17.79
N TYR A 12 3.76 -3.89 18.21
CA TYR A 12 2.44 -3.60 17.70
C TYR A 12 2.03 -2.14 17.91
N PHE A 13 2.12 -1.66 19.15
CA PHE A 13 1.80 -0.26 19.45
C PHE A 13 2.71 0.73 18.72
N SER A 14 3.99 0.42 18.55
CA SER A 14 4.91 1.26 17.78
C SER A 14 4.49 1.38 16.31
N LEU A 15 4.06 0.29 15.68
CA LEU A 15 3.55 0.28 14.31
C LEU A 15 2.24 1.06 14.18
N VAL A 16 1.31 0.90 15.15
CA VAL A 16 0.06 1.66 15.18
C VAL A 16 0.34 3.17 15.32
N VAL A 17 1.21 3.57 16.24
CA VAL A 17 1.58 4.99 16.43
C VAL A 17 2.21 5.54 15.16
N LEU A 18 3.11 4.79 14.50
CA LEU A 18 3.73 5.22 13.26
C LEU A 18 2.67 5.44 12.14
N GLY A 19 1.71 4.52 12.01
CA GLY A 19 0.58 4.68 11.09
C GLY A 19 -0.24 5.94 11.40
N LEU A 20 -0.55 6.21 12.67
CA LEU A 20 -1.29 7.41 13.07
C LEU A 20 -0.53 8.70 12.74
N VAL A 21 0.79 8.72 12.91
CA VAL A 21 1.62 9.88 12.52
C VAL A 21 1.54 10.15 11.02
N THR A 22 1.57 9.09 10.19
CA THR A 22 1.39 9.25 8.74
C THR A 22 0.01 9.75 8.37
N PHE A 23 -1.02 9.34 9.09
CA PHE A 23 -2.39 9.82 8.87
C PHE A 23 -2.56 11.30 9.19
N ILE A 24 -1.89 11.82 10.23
CA ILE A 24 -1.98 13.24 10.60
C ILE A 24 -1.55 14.14 9.43
N TYR A 25 -0.43 13.85 8.78
CA TYR A 25 -0.03 14.66 7.63
C TYR A 25 -0.97 14.49 6.43
N SER A 26 -1.55 13.30 6.22
CA SER A 26 -2.55 13.05 5.19
C SER A 26 -3.80 13.93 5.37
N ILE A 27 -4.28 14.10 6.61
CA ILE A 27 -5.39 15.03 6.92
C ILE A 27 -5.02 16.46 6.54
N ILE A 28 -3.84 16.95 6.98
CA ILE A 28 -3.38 18.31 6.69
C ILE A 28 -3.30 18.53 5.18
N ARG A 29 -2.69 17.58 4.45
CA ARG A 29 -2.58 17.61 2.98
C ARG A 29 -3.95 17.67 2.32
N THR A 30 -4.87 16.77 2.68
CA THR A 30 -6.22 16.72 2.11
C THR A 30 -6.98 18.03 2.34
N ARG A 31 -6.86 18.61 3.55
CA ARG A 31 -7.45 19.91 3.87
C ARG A 31 -6.86 21.02 3.02
N LEU A 32 -5.55 21.05 2.82
CA LEU A 32 -4.90 22.06 1.98
C LEU A 32 -5.36 21.95 0.52
N ILE A 33 -5.46 20.73 -0.02
CA ILE A 33 -5.94 20.49 -1.39
C ILE A 33 -7.42 20.89 -1.52
N SER A 34 -8.28 20.56 -0.54
CA SER A 34 -9.71 20.91 -0.58
C SER A 34 -9.98 22.41 -0.54
N ASN A 35 -9.04 23.20 -0.02
CA ASN A 35 -9.11 24.65 0.04
C ASN A 35 -8.51 25.37 -1.18
N ILE A 36 -7.98 24.64 -2.15
CA ILE A 36 -7.53 25.22 -3.43
C ILE A 36 -8.76 25.77 -4.18
N PRO A 37 -8.69 26.96 -4.80
CA PRO A 37 -9.80 27.55 -5.55
C PRO A 37 -10.29 26.69 -6.73
N ASN A 38 -9.40 25.81 -7.27
CA ASN A 38 -9.75 24.88 -8.34
C ASN A 38 -10.69 23.77 -7.79
N THR A 39 -11.91 23.71 -8.30
CA THR A 39 -12.93 22.73 -7.91
C THR A 39 -12.53 21.29 -8.20
N ASN A 40 -11.60 21.05 -9.14
CA ASN A 40 -11.12 19.74 -9.55
C ASN A 40 -9.86 19.31 -8.80
N ALA A 41 -9.35 20.09 -7.84
CA ALA A 41 -8.08 19.81 -7.16
C ALA A 41 -8.03 18.43 -6.49
N LEU A 42 -9.08 18.03 -5.78
CA LEU A 42 -9.18 16.69 -5.17
C LEU A 42 -9.25 15.57 -6.22
N SER A 43 -9.94 15.82 -7.34
CA SER A 43 -9.99 14.83 -8.43
C SER A 43 -8.63 14.66 -9.10
N ILE A 44 -7.91 15.76 -9.37
CA ILE A 44 -6.55 15.71 -9.93
C ILE A 44 -5.62 14.95 -8.98
N ALA A 45 -5.63 15.28 -7.69
CA ALA A 45 -4.83 14.58 -6.68
C ALA A 45 -5.24 13.11 -6.55
N GLY A 46 -6.54 12.80 -6.65
CA GLY A 46 -7.07 11.46 -6.52
C GLY A 46 -6.61 10.49 -7.63
N HIS A 47 -6.18 11.00 -8.79
CA HIS A 47 -5.62 10.14 -9.84
C HIS A 47 -4.30 9.48 -9.44
N ILE A 48 -3.63 9.94 -8.36
CA ILE A 48 -2.46 9.26 -7.81
C ILE A 48 -2.79 7.84 -7.34
N GLU A 49 -4.01 7.55 -6.91
CA GLU A 49 -4.39 6.28 -6.32
C GLU A 49 -4.07 5.08 -7.23
N TRP A 50 -4.54 5.11 -8.48
CA TRP A 50 -4.24 4.02 -9.41
C TRP A 50 -2.77 4.02 -9.85
N PHE A 51 -2.11 5.16 -9.78
CA PHE A 51 -0.69 5.28 -10.07
C PHE A 51 0.17 4.69 -8.94
N ASP A 52 -0.22 4.93 -7.69
CA ASP A 52 0.38 4.33 -6.51
C ASP A 52 0.29 2.79 -6.54
N LEU A 53 -0.81 2.24 -7.03
CA LEU A 53 -0.97 0.79 -7.16
C LEU A 53 0.07 0.18 -8.11
N PHE A 54 0.37 0.81 -9.25
CA PHE A 54 1.46 0.36 -10.12
C PHE A 54 2.83 0.48 -9.45
N ASN A 55 3.04 1.58 -8.74
CA ASN A 55 4.27 1.82 -8.00
C ASN A 55 4.46 0.77 -6.88
N GLU A 56 3.40 0.41 -6.17
CA GLU A 56 3.42 -0.64 -5.14
C GLU A 56 3.81 -2.00 -5.71
N VAL A 57 3.24 -2.38 -6.87
CA VAL A 57 3.61 -3.61 -7.58
C VAL A 57 5.11 -3.67 -7.83
N LEU A 58 5.66 -2.61 -8.43
CA LEU A 58 7.07 -2.55 -8.75
C LEU A 58 7.95 -2.58 -7.51
N GLN A 59 7.62 -1.76 -6.52
CA GLN A 59 8.37 -1.72 -5.27
C GLN A 59 8.35 -3.09 -4.58
N THR A 60 7.20 -3.73 -4.51
CA THR A 60 7.08 -5.04 -3.88
C THR A 60 7.88 -6.09 -4.65
N ALA A 61 7.76 -6.13 -5.97
CA ALA A 61 8.50 -7.08 -6.81
C ALA A 61 10.02 -6.89 -6.74
N LEU A 62 10.48 -5.65 -6.57
CA LEU A 62 11.92 -5.32 -6.54
C LEU A 62 12.52 -5.35 -5.13
N ILE A 63 11.75 -5.07 -4.10
CA ILE A 63 12.24 -4.95 -2.71
C ILE A 63 12.08 -6.25 -1.93
N PHE A 64 11.00 -7.01 -2.11
CA PHE A 64 10.76 -8.26 -1.37
C PHE A 64 11.88 -9.31 -1.53
N PRO A 65 12.41 -9.56 -2.75
CA PRO A 65 13.49 -10.52 -2.93
C PRO A 65 14.76 -10.20 -2.15
N LEU A 66 14.99 -8.92 -1.82
CA LEU A 66 16.19 -8.48 -1.10
C LEU A 66 16.33 -9.14 0.28
N TYR A 67 15.22 -9.30 1.00
CA TYR A 67 15.25 -9.96 2.31
C TYR A 67 15.76 -11.41 2.22
N TYR A 68 15.30 -12.15 1.20
CA TYR A 68 15.75 -13.51 0.94
C TYR A 68 17.22 -13.54 0.53
N ILE A 69 17.61 -12.70 -0.42
CA ILE A 69 18.98 -12.66 -0.96
C ILE A 69 19.98 -12.28 0.13
N PHE A 70 19.68 -11.25 0.91
CA PHE A 70 20.55 -10.80 2.00
C PHE A 70 20.71 -11.87 3.10
N ASN A 71 19.67 -12.64 3.39
CA ASN A 71 19.76 -13.78 4.30
C ASN A 71 20.62 -14.91 3.74
N LYS A 72 20.46 -15.23 2.45
CA LYS A 72 21.19 -16.32 1.79
C LYS A 72 22.68 -16.03 1.62
N ARG A 73 23.06 -14.76 1.40
CA ARG A 73 24.42 -14.33 1.03
C ARG A 73 25.03 -13.37 2.06
N LYS A 74 24.87 -13.65 3.34
CA LYS A 74 25.38 -12.78 4.44
C LYS A 74 26.89 -12.53 4.37
N ASN A 75 27.67 -13.50 3.93
CA ASN A 75 29.13 -13.40 3.86
C ASN A 75 29.65 -12.43 2.78
N GLU A 76 28.86 -12.19 1.73
CA GLU A 76 29.18 -11.28 0.62
C GLU A 76 28.29 -10.02 0.63
N PHE A 77 27.80 -9.62 1.79
CA PHE A 77 26.71 -8.67 1.95
C PHE A 77 26.91 -7.36 1.19
N LYS A 78 28.09 -6.71 1.30
CA LYS A 78 28.39 -5.42 0.64
C LYS A 78 28.36 -5.52 -0.89
N ALA A 79 28.98 -6.56 -1.45
CA ALA A 79 29.00 -6.80 -2.89
C ALA A 79 27.60 -7.12 -3.43
N VAL A 80 26.80 -7.85 -2.65
CA VAL A 80 25.40 -8.18 -2.99
C VAL A 80 24.52 -6.94 -2.95
N ILE A 81 24.69 -6.05 -1.97
CA ILE A 81 23.99 -4.75 -1.91
C ILE A 81 24.22 -3.96 -3.20
N GLY A 82 25.47 -3.80 -3.65
CA GLY A 82 25.78 -3.03 -4.85
C GLY A 82 25.14 -3.61 -6.11
N LYS A 83 25.20 -4.93 -6.29
CA LYS A 83 24.59 -5.62 -7.44
C LYS A 83 23.07 -5.54 -7.43
N THR A 84 22.43 -5.81 -6.30
CA THR A 84 20.96 -5.73 -6.17
C THR A 84 20.45 -4.30 -6.27
N PHE A 85 21.22 -3.31 -5.80
CA PHE A 85 20.91 -1.89 -5.99
C PHE A 85 20.84 -1.53 -7.48
N ILE A 86 21.82 -1.96 -8.28
CA ILE A 86 21.83 -1.71 -9.72
C ILE A 86 20.61 -2.37 -10.38
N ILE A 87 20.34 -3.65 -10.11
CA ILE A 87 19.21 -4.38 -10.70
C ILE A 87 17.88 -3.69 -10.36
N SER A 88 17.62 -3.47 -9.07
CA SER A 88 16.36 -2.88 -8.61
C SER A 88 16.12 -1.50 -9.20
N ASN A 89 17.10 -0.61 -9.08
CA ASN A 89 16.90 0.76 -9.51
C ASN A 89 16.95 0.92 -11.03
N PHE A 90 17.71 0.11 -11.75
CA PHE A 90 17.71 0.11 -13.21
C PHE A 90 16.32 -0.26 -13.75
N ILE A 91 15.71 -1.34 -13.25
CA ILE A 91 14.36 -1.76 -13.65
C ILE A 91 13.34 -0.66 -13.29
N TYR A 92 13.45 -0.10 -12.08
CA TYR A 92 12.53 0.94 -11.64
C TYR A 92 12.63 2.22 -12.48
N ILE A 93 13.84 2.65 -12.81
CA ILE A 93 14.08 3.83 -13.67
C ILE A 93 13.56 3.59 -15.10
N LEU A 94 13.81 2.41 -15.68
CA LEU A 94 13.28 2.08 -17.01
C LEU A 94 11.74 2.17 -17.04
N PHE A 95 11.09 1.64 -16.03
CA PHE A 95 9.64 1.72 -15.92
C PHE A 95 9.18 3.18 -15.72
N SER A 96 9.87 3.94 -14.88
CA SER A 96 9.55 5.36 -14.66
C SER A 96 9.71 6.20 -15.94
N ILE A 97 10.73 5.92 -16.74
CA ILE A 97 10.90 6.55 -18.06
C ILE A 97 9.74 6.19 -18.99
N PHE A 98 9.33 4.91 -19.01
CA PHE A 98 8.15 4.49 -19.76
C PHE A 98 6.90 5.29 -19.36
N ILE A 99 6.67 5.43 -18.04
CA ILE A 99 5.55 6.22 -17.51
C ILE A 99 5.65 7.68 -17.96
N LEU A 100 6.81 8.33 -17.82
CA LEU A 100 7.00 9.74 -18.20
C LEU A 100 6.70 9.98 -19.69
N ILE A 101 7.11 9.05 -20.57
CA ILE A 101 6.85 9.14 -22.00
C ILE A 101 5.36 8.96 -22.34
N TYR A 102 4.71 7.98 -21.71
CA TYR A 102 3.35 7.59 -22.06
C TYR A 102 2.28 8.13 -21.09
N CYS A 103 2.64 8.96 -20.10
CA CYS A 103 1.74 9.47 -19.07
C CYS A 103 0.48 10.10 -19.66
N LYS A 104 0.61 11.00 -20.65
CA LYS A 104 -0.52 11.64 -21.31
C LYS A 104 -1.48 10.63 -21.97
N LEU A 105 -0.92 9.61 -22.64
CA LEU A 105 -1.71 8.54 -23.25
C LEU A 105 -2.44 7.71 -22.19
N ILE A 106 -1.77 7.36 -21.10
CA ILE A 106 -2.37 6.63 -19.98
C ILE A 106 -3.50 7.44 -19.37
N VAL A 107 -3.27 8.71 -19.05
CA VAL A 107 -4.26 9.60 -18.45
C VAL A 107 -5.46 9.78 -19.37
N SER A 108 -5.27 9.99 -20.68
CA SER A 108 -6.36 10.16 -21.63
C SER A 108 -7.24 8.92 -21.79
N ASN A 109 -6.71 7.71 -21.46
CA ASN A 109 -7.49 6.48 -21.42
C ASN A 109 -8.23 6.26 -20.08
N MET A 110 -7.85 7.02 -19.04
CA MET A 110 -8.45 6.90 -17.70
C MET A 110 -9.49 7.98 -17.44
N THR A 111 -9.25 9.22 -17.90
CA THR A 111 -10.17 10.34 -17.68
C THR A 111 -10.28 11.21 -18.93
N ALA A 112 -11.47 11.79 -19.14
CA ALA A 112 -11.69 12.81 -20.16
C ALA A 112 -11.43 14.23 -19.63
N ASN A 113 -11.39 14.43 -18.31
CA ASN A 113 -11.31 15.71 -17.64
C ASN A 113 -9.88 16.01 -17.17
N ASN A 114 -9.47 17.28 -17.27
CA ASN A 114 -8.22 17.80 -16.71
C ASN A 114 -6.96 17.04 -17.12
N ILE A 115 -6.93 16.44 -18.32
CA ILE A 115 -5.83 15.58 -18.81
C ILE A 115 -4.46 16.23 -18.65
N SER A 116 -4.32 17.51 -19.02
CA SER A 116 -3.04 18.23 -18.95
C SER A 116 -2.55 18.39 -17.50
N GLU A 117 -3.46 18.78 -16.60
CA GLU A 117 -3.14 19.01 -15.18
C GLU A 117 -2.79 17.69 -14.47
N VAL A 118 -3.59 16.63 -14.70
CA VAL A 118 -3.33 15.29 -14.17
C VAL A 118 -1.99 14.75 -14.70
N THR A 119 -1.70 14.93 -16.02
CA THR A 119 -0.42 14.49 -16.60
C THR A 119 0.77 15.21 -15.97
N THR A 120 0.69 16.52 -15.77
CA THR A 120 1.76 17.29 -15.14
C THR A 120 1.98 16.85 -13.70
N TYR A 121 0.91 16.67 -12.93
CA TYR A 121 0.97 16.20 -11.55
C TYR A 121 1.60 14.81 -11.45
N LEU A 122 1.16 13.84 -12.26
CA LEU A 122 1.68 12.49 -12.24
C LEU A 122 3.12 12.37 -12.73
N ASN A 123 3.54 13.21 -13.68
CA ASN A 123 4.94 13.28 -14.08
C ASN A 123 5.85 13.74 -12.93
N LEU A 124 5.42 14.75 -12.17
CA LEU A 124 6.16 15.20 -10.98
C LEU A 124 6.19 14.11 -9.90
N GLU A 125 5.05 13.44 -9.62
CA GLU A 125 5.01 12.33 -8.66
C GLU A 125 5.89 11.15 -9.10
N THR A 126 6.00 10.87 -10.40
CA THR A 126 6.92 9.84 -10.92
C THR A 126 8.37 10.13 -10.52
N ILE A 127 8.80 11.40 -10.56
CA ILE A 127 10.13 11.79 -10.09
C ILE A 127 10.27 11.56 -8.59
N ALA A 128 9.23 11.90 -7.81
CA ALA A 128 9.22 11.65 -6.37
C ALA A 128 9.32 10.15 -6.06
N PHE A 129 8.66 9.28 -6.84
CA PHE A 129 8.69 7.83 -6.70
C PHE A 129 10.06 7.23 -7.00
N ILE A 130 10.79 7.75 -8.01
CA ILE A 130 12.16 7.31 -8.29
C ILE A 130 13.03 7.52 -7.05
N ILE A 131 12.97 8.69 -6.45
CA ILE A 131 13.76 9.00 -5.24
C ILE A 131 13.31 8.13 -4.08
N ASN A 132 12.00 7.91 -3.92
CA ASN A 132 11.45 7.06 -2.87
C ASN A 132 11.89 5.59 -3.01
N ASN A 133 12.06 5.07 -4.24
CA ASN A 133 12.56 3.72 -4.46
C ASN A 133 14.00 3.55 -3.94
N PHE A 134 14.88 4.54 -4.14
CA PHE A 134 16.21 4.53 -3.53
C PHE A 134 16.14 4.48 -2.00
N ILE A 135 15.24 5.28 -1.40
CA ILE A 135 15.05 5.31 0.06
C ILE A 135 14.60 3.94 0.55
N ASN A 136 13.59 3.34 -0.08
CA ASN A 136 13.05 2.04 0.30
C ASN A 136 14.11 0.95 0.23
N PHE A 137 14.95 0.95 -0.80
CA PHE A 137 16.09 0.04 -0.91
C PHE A 137 17.05 0.19 0.27
N PHE A 138 17.45 1.41 0.61
CA PHE A 138 18.36 1.66 1.73
C PHE A 138 17.72 1.35 3.09
N MET A 139 16.42 1.57 3.24
CA MET A 139 15.70 1.21 4.46
C MET A 139 15.69 -0.29 4.73
N VAL A 140 15.54 -1.11 3.67
CA VAL A 140 15.63 -2.58 3.81
C VAL A 140 17.00 -3.00 4.35
N ILE A 141 18.10 -2.38 3.87
CA ILE A 141 19.44 -2.65 4.38
C ILE A 141 19.51 -2.34 5.89
N LEU A 142 19.02 -1.16 6.29
CA LEU A 142 19.06 -0.73 7.69
C LEU A 142 18.21 -1.63 8.61
N ILE A 143 17.07 -2.10 8.12
CA ILE A 143 16.22 -3.06 8.84
C ILE A 143 16.93 -4.41 8.97
N PHE A 144 17.58 -4.89 7.90
CA PHE A 144 18.27 -6.16 7.86
C PHE A 144 19.42 -6.24 8.89
N ILE A 145 20.17 -5.15 9.07
CA ILE A 145 21.28 -5.06 10.04
C ILE A 145 20.81 -4.70 11.46
N ASN A 146 19.51 -4.78 11.75
CA ASN A 146 18.89 -4.43 13.04
C ASN A 146 19.09 -2.95 13.48
N LYS A 147 19.20 -2.03 12.53
CA LYS A 147 19.29 -0.58 12.78
C LYS A 147 17.94 0.13 12.56
N ALA A 148 16.84 -0.54 12.89
CA ALA A 148 15.48 -0.05 12.70
C ALA A 148 15.20 1.34 13.31
N LYS A 149 16.00 1.79 14.30
CA LYS A 149 15.90 3.15 14.84
C LYS A 149 15.97 4.25 13.77
N TYR A 150 16.79 4.05 12.74
CA TYR A 150 16.91 5.03 11.64
C TYR A 150 15.67 5.06 10.75
N PHE A 151 14.94 3.94 10.65
CA PHE A 151 13.65 3.91 9.98
C PHE A 151 12.63 4.79 10.71
N TYR A 152 12.51 4.68 12.04
CA TYR A 152 11.60 5.54 12.82
C TYR A 152 11.97 7.02 12.72
N VAL A 153 13.27 7.33 12.80
CA VAL A 153 13.75 8.73 12.66
C VAL A 153 13.40 9.26 11.26
N SER A 154 13.61 8.48 10.20
CA SER A 154 13.28 8.91 8.84
C SER A 154 11.79 9.15 8.64
N CYS A 155 10.91 8.32 9.24
CA CYS A 155 9.46 8.53 9.19
C CYS A 155 9.04 9.82 9.89
N LEU A 156 9.60 10.12 11.07
CA LEU A 156 9.34 11.37 11.79
C LEU A 156 9.81 12.59 10.99
N LEU A 157 11.06 12.56 10.48
CA LEU A 157 11.60 13.63 9.63
C LEU A 157 10.74 13.83 8.37
N ARG A 158 10.36 12.74 7.71
CA ARG A 158 9.47 12.79 6.54
C ARG A 158 8.17 13.50 6.87
N THR A 159 7.50 13.12 7.96
CA THR A 159 6.23 13.72 8.38
C THR A 159 6.37 15.22 8.63
N ILE A 160 7.40 15.63 9.36
CA ILE A 160 7.67 17.03 9.63
C ILE A 160 7.91 17.81 8.35
N PHE A 161 8.82 17.33 7.49
CA PHE A 161 9.17 18.02 6.25
C PHE A 161 8.01 18.06 5.24
N ILE A 162 7.17 17.01 5.17
CA ILE A 162 5.98 17.02 4.31
C ILE A 162 4.99 18.09 4.79
N ILE A 163 4.71 18.19 6.09
CA ILE A 163 3.79 19.20 6.61
C ILE A 163 4.27 20.61 6.24
N PHE A 164 5.55 20.92 6.50
CA PHE A 164 6.11 22.23 6.13
C PHE A 164 6.14 22.46 4.62
N GLY A 165 6.52 21.44 3.85
CA GLY A 165 6.53 21.52 2.39
C GLY A 165 5.13 21.77 1.82
N ASP A 166 4.13 21.04 2.27
CA ASP A 166 2.76 21.19 1.81
C ASP A 166 2.16 22.54 2.20
N LEU A 167 2.38 23.02 3.44
CA LEU A 167 1.92 24.34 3.90
C LEU A 167 2.49 25.49 3.05
N TYR A 168 3.71 25.36 2.53
CA TYR A 168 4.37 26.38 1.74
C TYR A 168 4.12 26.24 0.23
N LEU A 169 4.12 25.02 -0.30
CA LEU A 169 4.11 24.76 -1.74
C LEU A 169 2.71 24.60 -2.33
N ILE A 170 1.73 24.02 -1.59
CA ILE A 170 0.37 23.86 -2.09
C ILE A 170 -0.30 25.22 -2.38
N PRO A 171 -0.21 26.24 -1.50
CA PRO A 171 -0.78 27.56 -1.82
C PRO A 171 -0.17 28.23 -3.06
N LYS A 172 1.10 27.91 -3.39
CA LYS A 172 1.82 28.53 -4.53
C LYS A 172 1.62 27.79 -5.84
N PHE A 173 1.66 26.45 -5.78
CA PHE A 173 1.69 25.60 -6.96
C PHE A 173 0.44 24.71 -7.09
N GLN A 174 -0.57 24.94 -6.24
CA GLN A 174 -1.81 24.18 -6.21
C GLN A 174 -1.53 22.68 -6.03
N VAL A 175 -2.22 21.79 -6.78
CA VAL A 175 -2.03 20.33 -6.67
C VAL A 175 -0.59 19.92 -6.97
N ASN A 176 0.09 20.59 -7.91
CA ASN A 176 1.51 20.32 -8.22
C ASN A 176 2.42 20.58 -7.02
N GLY A 177 2.03 21.44 -6.07
CA GLY A 177 2.75 21.68 -4.82
C GLY A 177 2.91 20.42 -3.97
N VAL A 178 1.96 19.49 -4.03
CA VAL A 178 2.05 18.17 -3.37
C VAL A 178 3.23 17.37 -3.92
N ALA A 179 3.31 17.25 -5.25
CA ALA A 179 4.37 16.49 -5.90
C ALA A 179 5.74 17.12 -5.70
N ILE A 180 5.83 18.45 -5.78
CA ILE A 180 7.08 19.18 -5.49
C ILE A 180 7.51 18.97 -4.04
N SER A 181 6.57 19.02 -3.08
CA SER A 181 6.83 18.71 -1.69
C SER A 181 7.38 17.28 -1.53
N ASN A 182 6.76 16.30 -2.17
CA ASN A 182 7.21 14.90 -2.16
C ASN A 182 8.63 14.76 -2.72
N ILE A 183 8.96 15.42 -3.84
CA ILE A 183 10.30 15.40 -4.43
C ILE A 183 11.34 15.94 -3.43
N LEU A 184 11.10 17.13 -2.88
CA LEU A 184 12.04 17.79 -1.96
C LEU A 184 12.22 16.98 -0.67
N VAL A 185 11.14 16.50 -0.09
CA VAL A 185 11.20 15.70 1.13
C VAL A 185 11.90 14.38 0.90
N ASN A 186 11.57 13.66 -0.18
CA ASN A 186 12.24 12.42 -0.53
C ASN A 186 13.75 12.67 -0.76
N PHE A 187 14.13 13.77 -1.39
CA PHE A 187 15.53 14.11 -1.56
C PHE A 187 16.27 14.33 -0.23
N LEU A 188 15.66 15.04 0.73
CA LEU A 188 16.21 15.23 2.08
C LEU A 188 16.36 13.90 2.83
N ILE A 189 15.34 13.02 2.76
CA ILE A 189 15.39 11.70 3.37
C ILE A 189 16.44 10.80 2.71
N LEU A 190 16.61 10.89 1.39
CA LEU A 190 17.67 10.18 0.67
C LEU A 190 19.06 10.60 1.18
N ILE A 191 19.30 11.90 1.34
CA ILE A 191 20.56 12.41 1.93
C ILE A 191 20.75 11.84 3.35
N PHE A 192 19.70 11.84 4.17
CA PHE A 192 19.75 11.23 5.51
C PHE A 192 20.16 9.75 5.43
N CYS A 193 19.55 8.96 4.54
CA CYS A 193 19.89 7.55 4.35
C CYS A 193 21.36 7.36 3.94
N LEU A 194 21.87 8.17 3.01
CA LEU A 194 23.27 8.11 2.57
C LEU A 194 24.24 8.43 3.71
N ILE A 195 23.94 9.43 4.55
CA ILE A 195 24.75 9.76 5.73
C ILE A 195 24.77 8.58 6.70
N VAL A 196 23.62 7.94 6.93
CA VAL A 196 23.53 6.78 7.83
C VAL A 196 24.34 5.60 7.29
N LEU A 197 24.20 5.28 6.00
CA LEU A 197 24.96 4.19 5.36
C LEU A 197 26.47 4.44 5.41
N TYR A 198 26.90 5.69 5.22
CA TYR A 198 28.31 6.05 5.35
C TYR A 198 28.82 5.83 6.79
N LYS A 199 28.09 6.29 7.81
CA LYS A 199 28.41 6.08 9.22
C LYS A 199 28.50 4.58 9.60
N GLU A 200 27.59 3.77 9.09
CA GLU A 200 27.54 2.33 9.36
C GLU A 200 28.52 1.53 8.48
N LYS A 201 29.29 2.19 7.62
CA LYS A 201 30.27 1.56 6.68
C LYS A 201 29.62 0.54 5.73
N LEU A 202 28.38 0.83 5.32
CA LEU A 202 27.55 -0.03 4.47
C LEU A 202 27.35 0.53 3.06
N PHE A 203 28.22 1.43 2.64
CA PHE A 203 28.12 1.98 1.30
C PHE A 203 28.25 0.84 0.26
N PRO A 204 27.35 0.80 -0.76
CA PRO A 204 27.37 -0.28 -1.75
C PRO A 204 28.68 -0.35 -2.51
N GLU A 205 29.22 -1.56 -2.69
CA GLU A 205 30.32 -1.81 -3.62
C GLU A 205 29.74 -2.10 -5.00
N PHE A 206 29.78 -1.12 -5.88
CA PHE A 206 29.20 -1.25 -7.21
C PHE A 206 30.04 -2.14 -8.11
N SER A 207 29.44 -3.20 -8.65
CA SER A 207 30.04 -4.11 -9.61
C SER A 207 29.03 -4.50 -10.67
N LEU A 208 29.40 -4.36 -11.93
CA LEU A 208 28.59 -4.80 -13.08
C LEU A 208 28.77 -6.30 -13.40
N LYS A 209 29.62 -7.02 -12.65
CA LYS A 209 29.76 -8.47 -12.81
C LYS A 209 28.60 -9.16 -12.08
N PHE A 210 27.56 -9.50 -12.85
CA PHE A 210 26.39 -10.20 -12.31
C PHE A 210 26.60 -11.71 -12.34
N ASP A 211 26.23 -12.36 -11.24
CA ASP A 211 26.14 -13.80 -11.12
C ASP A 211 24.73 -14.25 -11.58
N LYS A 212 24.67 -15.23 -12.49
CA LYS A 212 23.42 -15.80 -12.99
C LYS A 212 22.53 -16.34 -11.85
N LEU A 213 23.14 -16.89 -10.79
CA LEU A 213 22.43 -17.38 -9.62
C LEU A 213 21.78 -16.24 -8.83
N LEU A 214 22.46 -15.10 -8.71
CA LEU A 214 21.91 -13.91 -8.04
C LEU A 214 20.67 -13.40 -8.80
N ILE A 215 20.76 -13.31 -10.12
CA ILE A 215 19.64 -12.89 -10.97
C ILE A 215 18.46 -13.86 -10.83
N LYS A 216 18.73 -15.16 -10.89
CA LYS A 216 17.70 -16.20 -10.71
C LYS A 216 17.04 -16.10 -9.32
N ASP A 217 17.82 -15.99 -8.25
CA ASP A 217 17.32 -15.84 -6.89
C ASP A 217 16.48 -14.57 -6.74
N TYR A 218 16.88 -13.47 -7.39
CA TYR A 218 16.19 -12.20 -7.35
C TYR A 218 14.78 -12.29 -7.95
N PHE A 219 14.63 -12.87 -9.14
CA PHE A 219 13.35 -12.99 -9.82
C PHE A 219 12.48 -14.13 -9.27
N TYR A 220 13.07 -15.19 -8.71
CA TYR A 220 12.31 -16.33 -8.20
C TYR A 220 11.77 -16.12 -6.78
N GLY A 221 12.48 -15.35 -5.95
CA GLY A 221 12.20 -15.22 -4.51
C GLY A 221 10.90 -14.50 -4.15
N GLY A 222 10.26 -13.82 -5.10
CA GLY A 222 9.00 -13.09 -4.87
C GLY A 222 7.88 -13.42 -5.84
N SER A 223 8.03 -14.46 -6.68
CA SER A 223 7.18 -14.66 -7.87
C SER A 223 5.69 -14.79 -7.57
N PHE A 224 5.27 -15.60 -6.61
CA PHE A 224 3.84 -15.79 -6.35
C PHE A 224 3.17 -14.59 -5.68
N ILE A 225 3.83 -13.95 -4.71
CA ILE A 225 3.31 -12.75 -4.05
C ILE A 225 3.32 -11.58 -5.05
N GLY A 226 4.43 -11.43 -5.79
CA GLY A 226 4.53 -10.40 -6.83
C GLY A 226 3.46 -10.54 -7.91
N LEU A 227 3.24 -11.75 -8.44
CA LEU A 227 2.20 -12.03 -9.44
C LEU A 227 0.79 -11.78 -8.90
N GLN A 228 0.54 -12.12 -7.63
CA GLN A 228 -0.73 -11.81 -6.98
C GLN A 228 -0.97 -10.29 -6.95
N ILE A 229 -0.02 -9.51 -6.42
CA ILE A 229 -0.16 -8.06 -6.29
C ILE A 229 -0.28 -7.39 -7.66
N ILE A 230 0.48 -7.87 -8.67
CA ILE A 230 0.33 -7.41 -10.06
C ILE A 230 -1.11 -7.61 -10.54
N LEU A 231 -1.64 -8.80 -10.34
CA LEU A 231 -2.98 -9.13 -10.82
C LEU A 231 -4.06 -8.33 -10.08
N ASP A 232 -3.97 -8.24 -8.76
CA ASP A 232 -4.92 -7.50 -7.93
C ASP A 232 -4.94 -6.02 -8.33
N ASN A 233 -3.78 -5.37 -8.43
CA ASN A 233 -3.68 -3.96 -8.75
C ASN A 233 -4.02 -3.66 -10.21
N LEU A 234 -3.62 -4.53 -11.17
CA LEU A 234 -3.96 -4.36 -12.57
C LEU A 234 -5.48 -4.36 -12.79
N ILE A 235 -6.17 -5.34 -12.22
CA ILE A 235 -7.62 -5.47 -12.34
C ILE A 235 -8.33 -4.33 -11.62
N TYR A 236 -7.83 -3.93 -10.45
CA TYR A 236 -8.37 -2.75 -9.75
C TYR A 236 -8.28 -1.50 -10.63
N VAL A 237 -7.13 -1.21 -11.22
CA VAL A 237 -6.96 -0.04 -12.09
C VAL A 237 -7.83 -0.13 -13.35
N LEU A 238 -7.82 -1.27 -14.05
CA LEU A 238 -8.50 -1.43 -15.33
C LEU A 238 -10.03 -1.50 -15.20
N ILE A 239 -10.56 -1.97 -14.08
CA ILE A 239 -12.01 -2.13 -13.88
C ILE A 239 -12.51 -1.09 -12.87
N VAL A 240 -12.08 -1.18 -11.61
CA VAL A 240 -12.62 -0.33 -10.54
C VAL A 240 -12.26 1.14 -10.75
N GLY A 241 -11.00 1.44 -11.01
CA GLY A 241 -10.51 2.80 -11.25
C GLY A 241 -11.17 3.47 -12.45
N LYS A 242 -11.34 2.75 -13.57
CA LYS A 242 -12.08 3.27 -14.73
C LYS A 242 -13.53 3.56 -14.41
N MET A 243 -14.20 2.68 -13.67
CA MET A 243 -15.60 2.89 -13.28
C MET A 243 -15.75 4.09 -12.36
N ILE A 244 -14.87 4.27 -11.37
CA ILE A 244 -14.85 5.45 -10.47
C ILE A 244 -14.67 6.74 -11.27
N THR A 245 -13.74 6.74 -12.22
CA THR A 245 -13.50 7.90 -13.08
C THR A 245 -14.68 8.18 -14.00
N SER A 246 -15.38 7.15 -14.50
CA SER A 246 -16.57 7.33 -15.37
C SER A 246 -17.75 7.97 -14.67
N VAL A 247 -17.85 7.87 -13.34
CA VAL A 247 -18.89 8.55 -12.54
C VAL A 247 -18.40 9.88 -11.94
N ASN A 248 -17.17 10.33 -12.29
CA ASN A 248 -16.54 11.58 -11.84
C ASN A 248 -16.36 11.72 -10.32
N GLU A 249 -16.21 10.59 -9.61
CA GLU A 249 -16.10 10.56 -8.14
C GLU A 249 -14.68 10.21 -7.65
N GLN A 250 -13.66 10.34 -8.51
CA GLN A 250 -12.27 9.96 -8.19
C GLN A 250 -11.75 10.67 -6.94
N GLY A 251 -12.00 11.97 -6.79
CA GLY A 251 -11.54 12.74 -5.63
C GLY A 251 -12.21 12.31 -4.33
N ASN A 252 -13.53 12.12 -4.34
CA ASN A 252 -14.30 11.72 -3.16
C ASN A 252 -13.97 10.29 -2.74
N TYR A 253 -13.79 9.39 -3.70
CA TYR A 253 -13.38 8.02 -3.46
C TYR A 253 -11.95 7.94 -2.89
N TRP A 254 -11.01 8.72 -3.45
CA TRP A 254 -9.64 8.83 -2.93
C TRP A 254 -9.61 9.30 -1.47
N VAL A 255 -10.40 10.32 -1.11
CA VAL A 255 -10.48 10.78 0.29
C VAL A 255 -11.07 9.70 1.19
N ALA A 256 -12.12 8.99 0.74
CA ALA A 256 -12.70 7.88 1.50
C ALA A 256 -11.67 6.77 1.75
N ASN A 257 -10.90 6.38 0.71
CA ASN A 257 -9.83 5.40 0.83
C ASN A 257 -8.72 5.87 1.76
N ASN A 258 -8.29 7.12 1.70
CA ASN A 258 -7.30 7.66 2.64
C ASN A 258 -7.75 7.56 4.09
N VAL A 259 -9.04 7.78 4.39
CA VAL A 259 -9.58 7.58 5.73
C VAL A 259 -9.61 6.09 6.10
N ILE A 260 -10.05 5.23 5.21
CA ILE A 260 -10.16 3.79 5.49
C ILE A 260 -8.78 3.16 5.66
N TRP A 261 -7.92 3.28 4.65
CA TRP A 261 -6.59 2.65 4.63
C TRP A 261 -5.57 3.39 5.50
N GLY A 262 -5.60 4.72 5.48
CA GLY A 262 -4.65 5.57 6.20
C GLY A 262 -4.97 5.72 7.70
N PHE A 263 -6.19 5.40 8.15
CA PHE A 263 -6.58 5.53 9.55
C PHE A 263 -7.29 4.30 10.11
N LEU A 264 -8.45 3.94 9.54
CA LEU A 264 -9.31 2.94 10.16
C LEU A 264 -8.72 1.53 10.14
N LEU A 265 -7.91 1.18 9.15
CA LEU A 265 -7.26 -0.12 9.02
C LEU A 265 -5.88 -0.21 9.69
N ILE A 266 -5.31 0.89 10.19
CA ILE A 266 -3.98 0.89 10.81
C ILE A 266 -3.79 -0.22 11.85
N PRO A 267 -4.73 -0.45 12.80
CA PRO A 267 -4.54 -1.47 13.82
C PRO A 267 -4.42 -2.89 13.24
N VAL A 268 -5.26 -3.24 12.26
CA VAL A 268 -5.22 -4.58 11.66
C VAL A 268 -4.05 -4.76 10.69
N MET A 269 -3.63 -3.70 9.99
CA MET A 269 -2.44 -3.74 9.14
C MET A 269 -1.17 -3.88 9.97
N SER A 270 -1.08 -3.17 11.10
CA SER A 270 0.01 -3.35 12.08
C SER A 270 0.05 -4.77 12.65
N LEU A 271 -1.12 -5.39 12.87
CA LEU A 271 -1.23 -6.79 13.27
C LEU A 271 -0.73 -7.73 12.16
N ALA A 272 -1.07 -7.47 10.90
CA ALA A 272 -0.64 -8.26 9.75
C ALA A 272 0.90 -8.37 9.67
N ASP A 273 1.61 -7.26 9.93
CA ASP A 273 3.08 -7.26 9.94
C ASP A 273 3.69 -8.11 11.07
N ILE A 274 2.99 -8.22 12.19
CA ILE A 274 3.40 -9.11 13.29
C ILE A 274 3.12 -10.56 12.93
N ILE A 275 1.95 -10.85 12.35
CA ILE A 275 1.57 -12.21 11.93
C ILE A 275 2.61 -12.79 10.97
N LYS A 276 3.07 -12.04 9.97
CA LYS A 276 4.13 -12.46 9.05
C LYS A 276 5.39 -12.97 9.75
N LYS A 277 5.72 -12.42 10.90
CA LYS A 277 6.93 -12.76 11.67
C LYS A 277 6.71 -13.86 12.69
N GLU A 278 5.54 -13.93 13.31
CA GLU A 278 5.28 -14.74 14.52
C GLU A 278 4.31 -15.90 14.31
N ALA A 279 3.62 -16.00 13.15
CA ALA A 279 2.64 -17.05 12.90
C ALA A 279 3.24 -18.35 12.32
N ASN A 280 4.56 -18.56 12.42
CA ASN A 280 5.16 -19.87 12.13
C ASN A 280 4.57 -20.95 13.05
N ASP A 281 4.35 -20.62 14.33
CA ASP A 281 3.68 -21.46 15.31
C ASP A 281 2.35 -20.83 15.68
N LEU A 282 1.25 -21.38 15.18
CA LEU A 282 -0.10 -20.95 15.51
C LEU A 282 -0.57 -21.59 16.81
N THR A 283 -0.79 -20.78 17.82
CA THR A 283 -1.42 -21.22 19.09
C THR A 283 -2.84 -20.68 19.19
N ASN A 284 -3.69 -21.36 19.96
CA ASN A 284 -5.05 -20.89 20.27
C ASN A 284 -5.04 -19.48 20.91
N TYR A 285 -4.01 -19.17 21.68
CA TYR A 285 -3.83 -17.84 22.27
C TYR A 285 -3.65 -16.76 21.21
N LYS A 286 -2.76 -17.00 20.21
CA LYS A 286 -2.51 -16.07 19.11
C LYS A 286 -3.79 -15.83 18.29
N ILE A 287 -4.54 -16.88 17.97
CA ILE A 287 -5.81 -16.77 17.23
C ILE A 287 -6.83 -15.91 17.99
N LYS A 288 -6.98 -16.14 19.32
CA LYS A 288 -7.86 -15.31 20.15
C LYS A 288 -7.42 -13.85 20.19
N TYR A 289 -6.12 -13.59 20.22
CA TYR A 289 -5.58 -12.23 20.16
C TYR A 289 -5.89 -11.56 18.82
N PHE A 290 -5.68 -12.24 17.69
CA PHE A 290 -6.00 -11.72 16.36
C PHE A 290 -7.48 -11.38 16.24
N SER A 291 -8.37 -12.28 16.70
CA SER A 291 -9.81 -12.02 16.71
C SER A 291 -10.19 -10.81 17.55
N LYS A 292 -9.58 -10.63 18.73
CA LYS A 292 -9.80 -9.43 19.57
C LYS A 292 -9.42 -8.14 18.84
N VAL A 293 -8.27 -8.11 18.17
CA VAL A 293 -7.84 -6.92 17.42
C VAL A 293 -8.80 -6.61 16.28
N ILE A 294 -9.28 -7.62 15.54
CA ILE A 294 -10.29 -7.43 14.48
C ILE A 294 -11.58 -6.81 15.07
N ILE A 295 -12.08 -7.36 16.18
CA ILE A 295 -13.31 -6.86 16.82
C ILE A 295 -13.13 -5.42 17.29
N ILE A 296 -12.02 -5.11 17.96
CA ILE A 296 -11.72 -3.74 18.44
C ILE A 296 -11.63 -2.80 17.25
N ASN A 297 -10.94 -3.21 16.17
CA ASN A 297 -10.81 -2.37 14.98
C ASN A 297 -12.16 -2.13 14.30
N PHE A 298 -13.02 -3.13 14.24
CA PHE A 298 -14.37 -2.97 13.69
C PHE A 298 -15.24 -2.04 14.55
N ILE A 299 -15.13 -2.11 15.87
CA ILE A 299 -15.79 -1.17 16.79
C ILE A 299 -15.30 0.26 16.51
N LEU A 300 -14.00 0.47 16.26
CA LEU A 300 -13.46 1.78 15.90
C LEU A 300 -14.07 2.31 14.58
N PHE A 301 -14.30 1.45 13.58
CA PHE A 301 -15.03 1.83 12.36
C PHE A 301 -16.44 2.32 12.70
N LEU A 302 -17.20 1.59 13.54
CA LEU A 302 -18.56 1.97 13.91
C LEU A 302 -18.59 3.29 14.69
N ILE A 303 -17.65 3.49 15.61
CA ILE A 303 -17.51 4.75 16.35
C ILE A 303 -17.19 5.90 15.37
N TYR A 304 -16.26 5.69 14.44
CA TYR A 304 -15.91 6.69 13.44
C TYR A 304 -17.14 7.10 12.62
N LEU A 305 -18.01 6.17 12.21
CA LEU A 305 -19.21 6.49 11.43
C LEU A 305 -20.15 7.47 12.15
N ILE A 306 -20.19 7.45 13.49
CA ILE A 306 -21.01 8.38 14.28
C ILE A 306 -20.48 9.82 14.11
N PHE A 307 -19.17 10.00 14.11
CA PHE A 307 -18.51 11.31 14.06
C PHE A 307 -18.00 11.70 12.67
N SER A 308 -18.19 10.84 11.66
CA SER A 308 -17.58 11.00 10.33
C SER A 308 -17.97 12.31 9.64
N ASN A 309 -19.24 12.73 9.72
CA ASN A 309 -19.69 13.97 9.12
C ASN A 309 -19.00 15.20 9.75
N ASP A 310 -18.91 15.23 11.07
CA ASP A 310 -18.28 16.35 11.79
C ASP A 310 -16.78 16.37 11.54
N PHE A 311 -16.14 15.20 11.51
CA PHE A 311 -14.72 15.07 11.19
C PHE A 311 -14.41 15.58 9.78
N LEU A 312 -15.13 15.10 8.76
CA LEU A 312 -14.91 15.47 7.37
C LEU A 312 -15.24 16.94 7.09
N LYS A 313 -16.34 17.44 7.67
CA LYS A 313 -16.81 18.82 7.49
C LYS A 313 -15.94 19.84 8.25
N ASN A 314 -15.69 19.60 9.54
CA ASN A 314 -15.09 20.60 10.42
C ASN A 314 -13.57 20.51 10.51
N ILE A 315 -13.01 19.29 10.46
CA ILE A 315 -11.55 19.08 10.58
C ILE A 315 -10.89 19.11 9.20
N ILE A 316 -11.38 18.31 8.24
CA ILE A 316 -10.82 18.26 6.89
C ILE A 316 -11.35 19.41 6.01
N GLN A 317 -12.55 19.94 6.33
CA GLN A 317 -13.22 21.04 5.61
C GLN A 317 -13.62 20.67 4.17
N LEU A 318 -14.17 19.46 4.00
CA LEU A 318 -14.63 18.98 2.70
C LEU A 318 -16.04 19.48 2.37
N LYS A 319 -16.27 19.84 1.11
CA LYS A 319 -17.59 20.25 0.62
C LYS A 319 -18.52 19.04 0.51
N ASP A 320 -18.05 17.94 -0.08
CA ASP A 320 -18.83 16.74 -0.36
C ASP A 320 -18.76 15.68 0.76
N TYR A 321 -18.62 16.15 2.02
CA TYR A 321 -18.44 15.28 3.18
C TYR A 321 -19.54 14.20 3.32
N ARG A 322 -20.80 14.49 2.93
CA ARG A 322 -21.91 13.53 2.99
C ARG A 322 -21.71 12.35 2.04
N LEU A 323 -21.23 12.61 0.82
CA LEU A 323 -20.96 11.58 -0.17
C LEU A 323 -19.80 10.70 0.29
N ILE A 324 -18.73 11.31 0.79
CA ILE A 324 -17.56 10.59 1.32
C ILE A 324 -17.97 9.72 2.53
N THR A 325 -18.80 10.24 3.44
CA THR A 325 -19.37 9.45 4.55
C THR A 325 -20.18 8.26 4.02
N SER A 326 -20.99 8.47 2.97
CA SER A 326 -21.78 7.41 2.34
C SER A 326 -20.88 6.30 1.78
N ILE A 327 -19.78 6.65 1.09
CA ILE A 327 -18.79 5.70 0.56
C ILE A 327 -18.20 4.87 1.71
N ILE A 328 -17.75 5.51 2.78
CA ILE A 328 -17.18 4.84 3.96
C ILE A 328 -18.22 3.92 4.61
N LYS A 329 -19.45 4.40 4.78
CA LYS A 329 -20.55 3.64 5.39
C LYS A 329 -20.89 2.37 4.61
N VAL A 330 -21.04 2.47 3.30
CA VAL A 330 -21.32 1.31 2.43
C VAL A 330 -20.17 0.31 2.47
N SER A 331 -18.95 0.79 2.52
CA SER A 331 -17.74 -0.07 2.52
C SER A 331 -17.47 -0.74 3.87
N THR A 332 -17.99 -0.22 4.99
CA THR A 332 -17.63 -0.65 6.35
C THR A 332 -17.80 -2.14 6.58
N ILE A 333 -18.94 -2.74 6.17
CA ILE A 333 -19.17 -4.17 6.39
C ILE A 333 -18.18 -5.04 5.60
N PHE A 334 -17.82 -4.60 4.39
CA PHE A 334 -16.88 -5.32 3.55
C PHE A 334 -15.45 -5.23 4.10
N TYR A 335 -15.09 -4.14 4.76
CA TYR A 335 -13.80 -4.04 5.44
C TYR A 335 -13.69 -4.92 6.70
N LEU A 336 -14.80 -5.32 7.34
CA LEU A 336 -14.76 -6.39 8.32
C LEU A 336 -14.30 -7.72 7.67
N PHE A 337 -14.86 -8.05 6.51
CA PHE A 337 -14.43 -9.24 5.75
C PHE A 337 -12.98 -9.14 5.31
N TYR A 338 -12.53 -7.95 4.89
CA TYR A 338 -11.14 -7.68 4.60
C TYR A 338 -10.21 -7.91 5.79
N MET A 339 -10.57 -7.44 6.99
CA MET A 339 -9.75 -7.65 8.19
C MET A 339 -9.58 -9.14 8.51
N ILE A 340 -10.62 -9.94 8.29
CA ILE A 340 -10.57 -11.41 8.50
C ILE A 340 -9.64 -12.05 7.45
N SER A 341 -9.83 -11.74 6.16
CA SER A 341 -8.99 -12.28 5.09
C SER A 341 -7.53 -11.86 5.26
N LEU A 342 -7.25 -10.60 5.61
CA LEU A 342 -5.91 -10.09 5.81
C LEU A 342 -5.13 -10.89 6.87
N VAL A 343 -5.78 -11.26 7.97
CA VAL A 343 -5.17 -12.10 9.01
C VAL A 343 -4.84 -13.48 8.47
N ILE A 344 -5.76 -14.12 7.73
CA ILE A 344 -5.57 -15.45 7.14
C ILE A 344 -4.46 -15.42 6.09
N ASP A 345 -4.46 -14.42 5.24
CA ASP A 345 -3.48 -14.25 4.17
C ASP A 345 -2.07 -14.11 4.73
N ASN A 346 -1.92 -13.37 5.82
CA ASN A 346 -0.62 -13.24 6.50
C ASN A 346 -0.20 -14.53 7.24
N ILE A 347 -1.15 -15.37 7.66
CA ILE A 347 -0.85 -16.74 8.13
C ILE A 347 -0.30 -17.58 6.98
N PHE A 348 -0.89 -17.50 5.77
CA PHE A 348 -0.36 -18.21 4.60
C PHE A 348 1.07 -17.77 4.26
N ILE A 349 1.37 -16.47 4.33
CA ILE A 349 2.72 -15.94 4.11
C ILE A 349 3.68 -16.49 5.16
N ALA A 350 3.33 -16.42 6.46
CA ALA A 350 4.16 -16.91 7.55
C ALA A 350 4.45 -18.40 7.44
N GLN A 351 3.48 -19.21 7.00
CA GLN A 351 3.57 -20.65 6.85
C GLN A 351 4.10 -21.11 5.48
N ASN A 352 4.66 -20.17 4.68
CA ASN A 352 5.18 -20.45 3.33
C ASN A 352 4.14 -21.10 2.38
N GLN A 353 2.88 -20.69 2.52
CA GLN A 353 1.74 -21.16 1.72
C GLN A 353 1.21 -20.06 0.77
N SER A 354 2.02 -19.08 0.43
CA SER A 354 1.64 -17.90 -0.39
C SER A 354 1.05 -18.22 -1.77
N LYS A 355 1.29 -19.42 -2.31
CA LYS A 355 0.66 -19.88 -3.55
C LYS A 355 -0.87 -19.87 -3.52
N TYR A 356 -1.46 -20.07 -2.32
CA TYR A 356 -2.93 -20.04 -2.19
C TYR A 356 -3.48 -18.63 -2.30
N LEU A 357 -2.71 -17.61 -1.92
CA LEU A 357 -3.06 -16.21 -2.16
C LEU A 357 -3.16 -15.93 -3.66
N PHE A 358 -2.21 -16.41 -4.44
CA PHE A 358 -2.25 -16.29 -5.89
C PHE A 358 -3.46 -17.00 -6.50
N TYR A 359 -3.83 -18.19 -6.02
CA TYR A 359 -5.03 -18.88 -6.50
C TYR A 359 -6.32 -18.14 -6.17
N ILE A 360 -6.42 -17.56 -4.97
CA ILE A 360 -7.56 -16.72 -4.56
C ILE A 360 -7.65 -15.51 -5.48
N SER A 361 -6.54 -14.82 -5.67
CA SER A 361 -6.43 -13.66 -6.56
C SER A 361 -6.86 -14.00 -7.99
N LEU A 362 -6.42 -15.15 -8.54
CA LEU A 362 -6.86 -15.61 -9.86
C LEU A 362 -8.38 -15.76 -9.96
N ILE A 363 -9.02 -16.37 -8.97
CA ILE A 363 -10.47 -16.58 -8.96
C ILE A 363 -11.21 -15.23 -8.90
N VAL A 364 -10.81 -14.35 -8.00
CA VAL A 364 -11.48 -13.04 -7.82
C VAL A 364 -11.27 -12.17 -9.06
N ASN A 365 -10.03 -12.08 -9.53
CA ASN A 365 -9.67 -11.10 -10.56
C ASN A 365 -9.95 -11.57 -11.99
N LEU A 366 -9.87 -12.86 -12.29
CA LEU A 366 -10.11 -13.37 -13.63
C LEU A 366 -11.52 -13.93 -13.84
N ILE A 367 -12.28 -14.17 -12.77
CA ILE A 367 -13.65 -14.66 -12.90
C ILE A 367 -14.63 -13.58 -12.47
N TYR A 368 -14.58 -13.14 -11.20
CA TYR A 368 -15.60 -12.24 -10.65
C TYR A 368 -15.60 -10.86 -11.32
N TYR A 369 -14.48 -10.12 -11.32
CA TYR A 369 -14.46 -8.76 -11.86
C TYR A 369 -14.74 -8.68 -13.37
N PRO A 370 -14.22 -9.58 -14.24
CA PRO A 370 -14.57 -9.56 -15.65
C PRO A 370 -16.05 -9.82 -15.93
N ILE A 371 -16.70 -10.73 -15.16
CA ILE A 371 -18.14 -10.97 -15.28
C ILE A 371 -18.93 -9.70 -14.96
N VAL A 372 -18.62 -9.05 -13.83
CA VAL A 372 -19.33 -7.81 -13.44
C VAL A 372 -19.07 -6.71 -14.46
N TYR A 373 -17.81 -6.54 -14.91
CA TYR A 373 -17.47 -5.57 -15.95
C TYR A 373 -18.24 -5.80 -17.26
N TYR A 374 -18.39 -7.07 -17.68
CA TYR A 374 -19.19 -7.43 -18.84
C TYR A 374 -20.67 -7.04 -18.65
N LEU A 375 -21.24 -7.32 -17.48
CA LEU A 375 -22.63 -6.96 -17.16
C LEU A 375 -22.86 -5.44 -17.20
N VAL A 376 -21.90 -4.64 -16.75
CA VAL A 376 -21.93 -3.18 -16.89
C VAL A 376 -21.84 -2.78 -18.35
N LYS A 377 -20.96 -3.42 -19.14
CA LYS A 377 -20.78 -3.09 -20.56
C LYS A 377 -22.04 -3.34 -21.41
N ILE A 378 -22.82 -4.34 -21.07
CA ILE A 378 -24.11 -4.63 -21.73
C ILE A 378 -25.29 -3.84 -21.14
N ASN A 379 -25.02 -2.83 -20.29
CA ASN A 379 -26.00 -1.99 -19.61
C ASN A 379 -26.99 -2.76 -18.70
N PHE A 380 -26.62 -3.96 -18.22
CA PHE A 380 -27.41 -4.67 -17.22
C PHE A 380 -27.35 -3.96 -15.85
N PHE A 381 -26.21 -3.39 -15.51
CA PHE A 381 -26.02 -2.51 -14.38
C PHE A 381 -25.57 -1.12 -14.83
N THR A 382 -26.14 -0.08 -14.21
CA THR A 382 -25.69 1.31 -14.37
C THR A 382 -24.63 1.62 -13.32
N PRO A 383 -23.41 2.05 -13.69
CA PRO A 383 -22.39 2.38 -12.73
C PRO A 383 -22.80 3.61 -11.92
N SER A 384 -22.72 3.47 -10.59
CA SER A 384 -22.82 4.55 -9.60
C SER A 384 -21.76 4.33 -8.54
N ILE A 385 -21.42 5.34 -7.77
CA ILE A 385 -20.39 5.19 -6.74
C ILE A 385 -20.77 4.09 -5.71
N ASN A 386 -22.03 4.01 -5.32
CA ASN A 386 -22.51 2.96 -4.42
C ASN A 386 -22.40 1.57 -5.06
N PHE A 387 -22.79 1.43 -6.34
CA PHE A 387 -22.63 0.17 -7.07
C PHE A 387 -21.17 -0.27 -7.09
N ILE A 388 -20.24 0.65 -7.35
CA ILE A 388 -18.81 0.36 -7.38
C ILE A 388 -18.33 -0.10 -5.99
N CYS A 389 -18.76 0.56 -4.90
CA CYS A 389 -18.44 0.15 -3.53
C CYS A 389 -18.98 -1.26 -3.22
N TYR A 390 -20.21 -1.59 -3.63
CA TYR A 390 -20.77 -2.94 -3.47
C TYR A 390 -20.02 -3.97 -4.31
N MET A 391 -19.73 -3.66 -5.56
CA MET A 391 -18.97 -4.53 -6.44
C MET A 391 -17.60 -4.86 -5.83
N PHE A 392 -16.85 -3.85 -5.41
CA PHE A 392 -15.56 -4.04 -4.76
C PHE A 392 -15.69 -4.84 -3.46
N GLY A 393 -16.69 -4.51 -2.65
CA GLY A 393 -16.97 -5.19 -1.39
C GLY A 393 -17.35 -6.67 -1.55
N ILE A 394 -18.12 -7.02 -2.58
CA ILE A 394 -18.43 -8.44 -2.88
C ILE A 394 -17.15 -9.19 -3.30
N GLY A 395 -16.25 -8.56 -4.05
CA GLY A 395 -14.94 -9.12 -4.34
C GLY A 395 -14.14 -9.45 -3.08
N ILE A 396 -14.14 -8.55 -2.09
CA ILE A 396 -13.53 -8.79 -0.76
C ILE A 396 -14.21 -9.95 -0.03
N LEU A 397 -15.54 -10.04 -0.07
CA LEU A 397 -16.30 -11.13 0.54
C LEU A 397 -15.92 -12.49 -0.07
N ILE A 398 -15.84 -12.59 -1.41
CA ILE A 398 -15.42 -13.80 -2.12
C ILE A 398 -13.99 -14.16 -1.71
N HIS A 399 -13.09 -13.20 -1.66
CA HIS A 399 -11.71 -13.40 -1.21
C HIS A 399 -11.69 -14.00 0.20
N MET A 400 -12.41 -13.43 1.14
CA MET A 400 -12.50 -13.94 2.53
C MET A 400 -13.02 -15.39 2.58
N ILE A 401 -14.09 -15.69 1.84
CA ILE A 401 -14.66 -17.06 1.82
C ILE A 401 -13.62 -18.05 1.30
N LEU A 402 -12.91 -17.72 0.23
CA LEU A 402 -11.85 -18.57 -0.32
C LEU A 402 -10.67 -18.71 0.64
N SER A 403 -10.25 -17.63 1.31
CA SER A 403 -9.18 -17.66 2.33
C SER A 403 -9.54 -18.61 3.47
N ILE A 404 -10.77 -18.55 3.99
CA ILE A 404 -11.25 -19.46 5.05
C ILE A 404 -11.27 -20.90 4.55
N LEU A 405 -11.76 -21.13 3.34
CA LEU A 405 -11.86 -22.45 2.74
C LEU A 405 -10.48 -23.10 2.57
N PHE A 406 -9.52 -22.36 2.01
CA PHE A 406 -8.15 -22.85 1.88
C PHE A 406 -7.45 -23.04 3.23
N LEU A 407 -7.68 -22.16 4.21
CA LEU A 407 -7.16 -22.36 5.56
C LEU A 407 -7.68 -23.66 6.16
N TYR A 408 -8.99 -23.92 6.09
CA TYR A 408 -9.59 -25.16 6.54
C TYR A 408 -8.99 -26.41 5.88
N LEU A 409 -8.82 -26.37 4.53
CA LEU A 409 -8.19 -27.46 3.78
C LEU A 409 -6.74 -27.71 4.21
N LEU A 410 -5.97 -26.63 4.44
CA LEU A 410 -4.57 -26.75 4.86
C LEU A 410 -4.43 -27.30 6.27
N ILE A 411 -5.33 -26.95 7.18
CA ILE A 411 -5.38 -27.55 8.54
C ILE A 411 -5.74 -29.03 8.44
N LYS A 412 -6.76 -29.39 7.64
CA LYS A 412 -7.16 -30.79 7.44
C LYS A 412 -6.04 -31.63 6.83
N LEU A 413 -5.25 -31.06 5.91
CA LEU A 413 -4.08 -31.70 5.29
C LEU A 413 -2.82 -31.67 6.17
N LYS A 414 -2.91 -31.19 7.41
CA LYS A 414 -1.78 -31.02 8.36
C LYS A 414 -0.61 -30.20 7.79
N LYS A 415 -0.87 -29.32 6.82
CA LYS A 415 0.11 -28.38 6.29
C LYS A 415 0.22 -27.11 7.14
N ILE A 416 -0.81 -26.80 7.88
CA ILE A 416 -0.85 -25.79 8.94
C ILE A 416 -1.30 -26.50 10.21
N THR A 417 -0.53 -26.33 11.29
CA THR A 417 -0.85 -26.93 12.59
C THR A 417 -1.19 -25.84 13.59
N ILE A 418 -2.29 -26.07 14.33
CA ILE A 418 -2.67 -25.20 15.44
C ILE A 418 -2.34 -25.97 16.72
N THR A 419 -1.41 -25.43 17.51
CA THR A 419 -1.07 -26.00 18.81
C THR A 419 -1.97 -25.44 19.91
N LYS A 420 -2.23 -26.27 20.94
CA LYS A 420 -3.08 -25.88 22.08
C LYS A 420 -2.48 -24.79 22.94
#